data_285d12c754148e5c7cc5e6cf53a4d499
#
_entry.id   285d12c754148e5c7cc5e6cf53a4d499
#
_cell.length_a   1.000
_cell.length_b   1.000
_cell.length_c   1.000
_cell.angle_alpha   90.00
_cell.angle_beta   90.00
_cell.angle_gamma   90.00
#
_symmetry.space_group_name_H-M   'P 1'
#
loop_
_entity.id
_entity.type
_entity.pdbx_description
1 polymer ?
#
loop_
_entity_poly.entity_id
_entity_poly.type
_entity_poly.pdbx_seq_one_letter_code
_entity_poly.pdbx_strand_id
1 'polypeptide(L)'
;MDGQALKQLLHSLIERWESEVVEFKRGGKGFSTSDLGKYLSALANEANLRACESAWLVFGIDDKTRRILGSEYRQAPGELDRLKMQIADGTEPSITFRDIHELETPEGRVLLFEIPPAPMGMPIAWQGHYFARAGESLTGLGLDKQDAIRRQTDATDWSVQLVPNATLDHLDPEAVSKARESFAKKYANRFEPGEVMGWPLATFLDRAKLTLDGKVTRAALLLIGKEEAAPLLSPYPAQLTWKLEGPERAYQHFGPPFLLATTRLYQQIRNVQVRILPEDQLLGVELAKYDQRIVLEALHNCIAHQDYTRNGRVLVTEEPDRLILENAGGFFEGRPEDYVTGHKTPMHYRNPFLVNAMVELNMIDTMGYGIHEMHLGQAKRYLPMPDYDVTDPSRVRLTIYGSVVDPAYTRMLIKKTELSLQEILALDRVQKQLPLDKEMASRLRRAKLIEGRQPNLRVSAEIATATATKAQYIHTRGQDDAFYAKLVTDYLAKFGSASRQEIDTLLWDKLSDALDEPKKKAKVGNILTKLRRADQIRNAGSRGAPEWRLVQNDAERSAERNGDPAERD
;
A
#
# COMPACT_ATOMS: atom_id res chain seq x y z
N MET A 1 -2.73 14.92 -28.46
CA MET A 1 -3.94 14.16 -27.98
C MET A 1 -5.15 14.56 -28.81
N ASP A 2 -6.13 13.65 -29.04
CA ASP A 2 -7.39 14.06 -29.65
C ASP A 2 -8.31 14.75 -28.63
N GLY A 3 -9.36 15.45 -29.13
CA GLY A 3 -10.22 16.27 -28.28
C GLY A 3 -11.05 15.45 -27.26
N GLN A 4 -11.28 14.14 -27.49
CA GLN A 4 -11.99 13.27 -26.57
C GLN A 4 -11.07 12.80 -25.43
N ALA A 5 -9.82 12.46 -25.75
CA ALA A 5 -8.81 12.12 -24.78
C ALA A 5 -8.48 13.30 -23.84
N LEU A 6 -8.43 14.54 -24.39
CA LEU A 6 -8.24 15.74 -23.59
C LEU A 6 -9.39 16.02 -22.63
N LYS A 7 -10.64 15.77 -23.04
CA LYS A 7 -11.80 15.90 -22.15
C LYS A 7 -11.76 14.86 -21.03
N GLN A 8 -11.41 13.62 -21.33
CA GLN A 8 -11.25 12.57 -20.32
C GLN A 8 -10.12 12.88 -19.33
N LEU A 9 -8.97 13.37 -19.85
CA LEU A 9 -7.87 13.82 -19.02
C LEU A 9 -8.29 14.96 -18.10
N LEU A 10 -8.91 16.01 -18.63
CA LEU A 10 -9.41 17.15 -17.84
C LEU A 10 -10.36 16.66 -16.74
N HIS A 11 -11.29 15.79 -17.06
CA HIS A 11 -12.22 15.23 -16.08
C HIS A 11 -11.49 14.46 -14.98
N SER A 12 -10.51 13.63 -15.35
CA SER A 12 -9.69 12.87 -14.39
C SER A 12 -8.84 13.77 -13.49
N LEU A 13 -8.33 14.90 -14.02
CA LEU A 13 -7.56 15.87 -13.24
C LEU A 13 -8.47 16.62 -12.25
N ILE A 14 -9.68 17.00 -12.65
CA ILE A 14 -10.66 17.67 -11.78
C ILE A 14 -11.16 16.73 -10.67
N GLU A 15 -11.35 15.45 -10.96
CA GLU A 15 -11.73 14.45 -9.95
C GLU A 15 -10.61 14.15 -8.95
N ARG A 16 -9.37 14.27 -9.37
CA ARG A 16 -8.20 14.20 -8.47
C ARG A 16 -8.02 15.58 -7.84
N TRP A 17 -7.88 15.62 -6.51
CA TRP A 17 -7.60 16.87 -5.82
C TRP A 17 -6.27 17.45 -6.29
N GLU A 18 -6.09 18.79 -6.12
CA GLU A 18 -4.76 19.40 -6.29
C GLU A 18 -3.72 18.59 -5.54
N SER A 19 -2.61 18.38 -6.18
CA SER A 19 -1.49 17.61 -5.67
C SER A 19 -0.21 18.34 -6.00
N GLU A 20 0.89 17.82 -5.55
CA GLU A 20 2.18 18.43 -5.88
C GLU A 20 2.53 18.37 -7.38
N VAL A 21 1.77 17.60 -8.18
CA VAL A 21 1.97 17.47 -9.65
C VAL A 21 0.78 17.96 -10.48
N VAL A 22 -0.27 18.50 -9.83
CA VAL A 22 -1.43 19.10 -10.51
C VAL A 22 -1.82 20.40 -9.84
N GLU A 23 -1.97 21.46 -10.64
CA GLU A 23 -2.37 22.79 -10.17
C GLU A 23 -3.47 23.36 -11.05
N PHE A 24 -4.48 24.01 -10.44
CA PHE A 24 -5.54 24.72 -11.14
C PHE A 24 -5.42 26.22 -10.94
N LYS A 25 -5.64 27.00 -12.01
CA LYS A 25 -5.68 28.46 -11.96
C LYS A 25 -6.76 29.01 -12.91
N ARG A 26 -7.31 30.14 -12.56
CA ARG A 26 -8.23 30.86 -13.47
C ARG A 26 -7.56 31.28 -14.77
N GLY A 27 -6.27 31.63 -14.72
CA GLY A 27 -5.50 31.98 -15.91
C GLY A 27 -6.07 33.18 -16.66
N GLY A 28 -6.19 34.35 -15.99
CA GLY A 28 -6.61 35.61 -16.62
C GLY A 28 -5.50 36.25 -17.48
N LYS A 29 -5.85 37.28 -18.28
CA LYS A 29 -4.90 38.00 -19.16
C LYS A 29 -3.64 38.51 -18.46
N GLY A 30 -3.75 38.85 -17.16
CA GLY A 30 -2.64 39.39 -16.35
C GLY A 30 -1.78 38.36 -15.65
N PHE A 31 -1.96 37.04 -15.89
CA PHE A 31 -1.11 36.03 -15.24
C PHE A 31 0.34 36.16 -15.73
N SER A 32 1.27 36.32 -14.79
CA SER A 32 2.66 36.66 -15.16
C SER A 32 3.44 35.45 -15.68
N THR A 33 4.33 35.68 -16.66
CA THR A 33 5.25 34.64 -17.14
C THR A 33 6.22 34.21 -16.02
N SER A 34 6.54 35.11 -15.08
CA SER A 34 7.38 34.77 -13.93
C SER A 34 6.71 33.77 -13.00
N ASP A 35 5.43 33.97 -12.70
CA ASP A 35 4.70 33.00 -11.85
C ASP A 35 4.52 31.65 -12.56
N LEU A 36 4.25 31.68 -13.87
CA LEU A 36 4.18 30.46 -14.68
C LEU A 36 5.51 29.69 -14.65
N GLY A 37 6.65 30.37 -14.75
CA GLY A 37 7.96 29.75 -14.65
C GLY A 37 8.25 29.14 -13.28
N LYS A 38 7.80 29.77 -12.19
CA LYS A 38 7.90 29.21 -10.85
C LYS A 38 7.06 27.92 -10.72
N TYR A 39 5.83 27.91 -11.25
CA TYR A 39 5.00 26.72 -11.27
C TYR A 39 5.61 25.61 -12.13
N LEU A 40 6.17 25.94 -13.31
CA LEU A 40 6.87 24.96 -14.12
C LEU A 40 8.04 24.32 -13.36
N SER A 41 8.92 25.13 -12.74
CA SER A 41 10.02 24.63 -11.92
C SER A 41 9.52 23.70 -10.81
N ALA A 42 8.50 24.15 -10.05
CA ALA A 42 7.96 23.36 -8.94
C ALA A 42 7.35 22.05 -9.40
N LEU A 43 6.49 22.09 -10.41
CA LEU A 43 5.78 20.91 -10.93
C LEU A 43 6.73 19.92 -11.62
N ALA A 44 7.76 20.41 -12.35
CA ALA A 44 8.78 19.56 -12.96
C ALA A 44 9.63 18.83 -11.90
N ASN A 45 10.05 19.54 -10.84
CA ASN A 45 10.82 18.96 -9.75
C ASN A 45 9.99 17.91 -8.98
N GLU A 46 8.73 18.20 -8.68
CA GLU A 46 7.84 17.24 -7.99
C GLU A 46 7.49 16.03 -8.87
N ALA A 47 7.30 16.23 -10.19
CA ALA A 47 7.09 15.12 -11.12
C ALA A 47 8.29 14.18 -11.17
N ASN A 48 9.51 14.70 -11.15
CA ASN A 48 10.73 13.91 -11.06
C ASN A 48 10.79 13.11 -9.74
N LEU A 49 10.59 13.78 -8.60
CA LEU A 49 10.65 13.15 -7.27
C LEU A 49 9.59 12.06 -7.07
N ARG A 50 8.48 12.14 -7.79
CA ARG A 50 7.35 11.20 -7.73
C ARG A 50 7.33 10.20 -8.88
N ALA A 51 8.34 10.22 -9.74
CA ALA A 51 8.43 9.38 -10.94
C ALA A 51 7.17 9.47 -11.82
N CYS A 52 6.58 10.66 -11.95
CA CYS A 52 5.44 10.90 -12.82
C CYS A 52 5.91 11.19 -14.25
N GLU A 53 5.18 10.71 -15.25
CA GLU A 53 5.49 10.98 -16.66
C GLU A 53 5.29 12.45 -17.03
N SER A 54 4.32 13.14 -16.41
CA SER A 54 4.02 14.55 -16.60
C SER A 54 3.36 15.14 -15.36
N ALA A 55 3.59 16.44 -15.14
CA ALA A 55 2.76 17.23 -14.24
C ALA A 55 1.87 18.18 -15.05
N TRP A 56 0.83 18.71 -14.42
CA TRP A 56 -0.20 19.48 -15.11
C TRP A 56 -0.47 20.81 -14.40
N LEU A 57 -0.38 21.90 -15.16
CA LEU A 57 -0.94 23.18 -14.77
C LEU A 57 -2.13 23.47 -15.68
N VAL A 58 -3.30 23.72 -15.10
CA VAL A 58 -4.54 23.86 -15.85
C VAL A 58 -5.10 25.26 -15.62
N PHE A 59 -5.28 26.02 -16.71
CA PHE A 59 -5.93 27.33 -16.69
C PHE A 59 -7.37 27.25 -17.15
N GLY A 60 -8.20 28.11 -16.60
CA GLY A 60 -9.65 28.15 -16.85
C GLY A 60 -10.49 27.42 -15.81
N ILE A 61 -9.85 26.96 -14.73
CA ILE A 61 -10.50 26.27 -13.62
C ILE A 61 -10.40 27.12 -12.36
N ASP A 62 -11.46 27.21 -11.60
CA ASP A 62 -11.45 27.82 -10.27
C ASP A 62 -10.80 26.87 -9.27
N ASP A 63 -9.75 27.31 -8.60
CA ASP A 63 -8.96 26.52 -7.66
C ASP A 63 -9.76 25.95 -6.47
N LYS A 64 -10.79 26.69 -6.01
CA LYS A 64 -11.61 26.30 -4.86
C LYS A 64 -12.83 25.46 -5.23
N THR A 65 -13.57 25.91 -6.26
CA THR A 65 -14.85 25.27 -6.64
C THR A 65 -14.68 24.22 -7.72
N ARG A 66 -13.53 24.20 -8.42
CA ARG A 66 -13.17 23.31 -9.54
C ARG A 66 -14.12 23.41 -10.73
N ARG A 67 -14.87 24.50 -10.79
CA ARG A 67 -15.73 24.80 -11.93
C ARG A 67 -14.91 25.36 -13.08
N ILE A 68 -15.28 24.99 -14.28
CA ILE A 68 -14.73 25.61 -15.48
C ILE A 68 -15.28 27.02 -15.55
N LEU A 69 -14.37 28.01 -15.62
CA LEU A 69 -14.70 29.43 -15.78
C LEU A 69 -14.21 30.00 -17.10
N GLY A 70 -13.37 29.24 -17.80
CA GLY A 70 -12.67 29.67 -19.01
C GLY A 70 -11.44 30.56 -18.73
N SER A 71 -10.47 30.50 -19.64
CA SER A 71 -9.21 31.27 -19.57
C SER A 71 -9.12 32.25 -20.72
N GLU A 72 -8.77 33.49 -20.40
CA GLU A 72 -8.44 34.54 -21.39
C GLU A 72 -6.92 34.69 -21.60
N TYR A 73 -6.12 33.77 -21.08
CA TYR A 73 -4.66 33.82 -21.15
C TYR A 73 -4.19 33.60 -22.58
N ARG A 74 -3.42 34.56 -23.11
CA ARG A 74 -2.72 34.54 -24.42
C ARG A 74 -3.57 33.94 -25.55
N GLN A 75 -4.62 34.66 -25.95
CA GLN A 75 -5.58 34.21 -26.97
C GLN A 75 -5.10 34.45 -28.41
N ALA A 76 -4.11 35.34 -28.63
CA ALA A 76 -3.67 35.66 -29.97
C ALA A 76 -2.81 34.53 -30.57
N PRO A 77 -2.92 34.28 -31.89
CA PRO A 77 -2.16 33.22 -32.56
C PRO A 77 -0.63 33.35 -32.32
N GLY A 78 0.02 32.23 -32.01
CA GLY A 78 1.48 32.15 -31.78
C GLY A 78 1.95 32.71 -30.43
N GLU A 79 1.08 33.17 -29.56
CA GLU A 79 1.47 33.63 -28.22
C GLU A 79 1.90 32.49 -27.30
N LEU A 80 1.28 31.31 -27.43
CA LEU A 80 1.63 30.12 -26.66
C LEU A 80 2.99 29.54 -27.10
N ASP A 81 3.33 29.63 -28.41
CA ASP A 81 4.65 29.23 -28.89
C ASP A 81 5.76 30.16 -28.39
N ARG A 82 5.49 31.47 -28.39
CA ARG A 82 6.41 32.44 -27.79
C ARG A 82 6.58 32.23 -26.29
N LEU A 83 5.51 31.78 -25.62
CA LEU A 83 5.56 31.42 -24.20
C LEU A 83 6.51 30.26 -23.95
N LYS A 84 6.46 29.18 -24.77
CA LYS A 84 7.38 28.05 -24.66
C LYS A 84 8.84 28.49 -24.71
N MET A 85 9.19 29.42 -25.60
CA MET A 85 10.53 30.00 -25.68
C MET A 85 10.89 30.82 -24.45
N GLN A 86 10.00 31.73 -24.01
CA GLN A 86 10.23 32.56 -22.82
C GLN A 86 10.45 31.72 -21.54
N ILE A 87 9.76 30.60 -21.43
CA ILE A 87 9.94 29.69 -20.31
C ILE A 87 11.26 28.93 -20.41
N ALA A 88 11.63 28.48 -21.62
CA ALA A 88 12.92 27.81 -21.85
C ALA A 88 14.12 28.73 -21.54
N ASP A 89 14.00 30.01 -21.88
CA ASP A 89 15.05 31.01 -21.61
C ASP A 89 15.21 31.33 -20.11
N GLY A 90 14.15 31.15 -19.32
CA GLY A 90 14.16 31.45 -17.88
C GLY A 90 14.45 30.25 -16.98
N THR A 91 14.55 29.05 -17.54
CA THR A 91 14.79 27.80 -16.78
C THR A 91 16.22 27.31 -16.89
N GLU A 92 16.76 26.76 -15.81
CA GLU A 92 18.08 26.13 -15.72
C GLU A 92 17.97 24.72 -15.09
N PRO A 93 18.34 23.63 -15.81
CA PRO A 93 18.61 23.57 -17.25
C PRO A 93 17.38 24.02 -18.07
N SER A 94 17.64 24.43 -19.33
CA SER A 94 16.59 24.97 -20.22
C SER A 94 15.59 23.87 -20.55
N ILE A 95 14.37 23.99 -20.03
CA ILE A 95 13.21 23.15 -20.35
C ILE A 95 11.97 24.02 -20.59
N THR A 96 10.98 23.44 -21.25
CA THR A 96 9.68 24.07 -21.47
C THR A 96 8.57 23.04 -21.38
N PHE A 97 7.33 23.45 -21.62
CA PHE A 97 6.20 22.54 -21.68
C PHE A 97 6.39 21.49 -22.78
N ARG A 98 6.07 20.23 -22.47
CA ARG A 98 6.01 19.18 -23.48
C ARG A 98 4.97 19.52 -24.53
N ASP A 99 3.81 19.96 -24.07
CA ASP A 99 2.79 20.56 -24.92
C ASP A 99 1.88 21.52 -24.14
N ILE A 100 1.13 22.37 -24.86
CA ILE A 100 0.08 23.23 -24.33
C ILE A 100 -1.20 22.90 -25.12
N HIS A 101 -2.09 22.16 -24.50
CA HIS A 101 -3.33 21.73 -25.11
C HIS A 101 -4.43 22.76 -24.86
N GLU A 102 -5.11 23.14 -25.93
CA GLU A 102 -6.29 24.03 -25.88
C GLU A 102 -7.54 23.18 -26.02
N LEU A 103 -8.48 23.36 -25.09
CA LEU A 103 -9.76 22.66 -25.10
C LEU A 103 -10.89 23.68 -24.97
N GLU A 104 -11.74 23.74 -26.00
CA GLU A 104 -12.98 24.51 -25.94
C GLU A 104 -14.07 23.69 -25.24
N THR A 105 -14.65 24.26 -24.19
CA THR A 105 -15.78 23.69 -23.46
C THR A 105 -16.98 24.62 -23.54
N PRO A 106 -18.19 24.15 -23.24
CA PRO A 106 -19.39 25.03 -23.20
C PRO A 106 -19.24 26.18 -22.20
N GLU A 107 -18.44 26.01 -21.16
CA GLU A 107 -18.19 26.98 -20.09
C GLU A 107 -17.02 27.93 -20.40
N GLY A 108 -16.21 27.62 -21.42
CA GLY A 108 -15.09 28.43 -21.86
C GLY A 108 -13.83 27.63 -22.21
N ARG A 109 -12.81 28.36 -22.66
CA ARG A 109 -11.53 27.82 -23.07
C ARG A 109 -10.71 27.34 -21.87
N VAL A 110 -10.17 26.14 -21.92
CA VAL A 110 -9.27 25.55 -20.92
C VAL A 110 -7.91 25.28 -21.54
N LEU A 111 -6.82 25.67 -20.85
CA LEU A 111 -5.45 25.38 -21.25
C LEU A 111 -4.86 24.33 -20.31
N LEU A 112 -4.35 23.24 -20.87
CA LEU A 112 -3.64 22.23 -20.12
C LEU A 112 -2.15 22.28 -20.50
N PHE A 113 -1.31 22.75 -19.59
CA PHE A 113 0.13 22.79 -19.75
C PHE A 113 0.71 21.44 -19.29
N GLU A 114 1.22 20.66 -20.25
CA GLU A 114 1.91 19.42 -19.96
C GLU A 114 3.38 19.71 -19.62
N ILE A 115 3.75 19.48 -18.36
CA ILE A 115 5.07 19.79 -17.83
C ILE A 115 5.86 18.48 -17.70
N PRO A 116 7.02 18.37 -18.38
CA PRO A 116 7.88 17.20 -18.22
C PRO A 116 8.48 17.16 -16.81
N PRO A 117 8.81 15.96 -16.28
CA PRO A 117 9.60 15.87 -15.06
C PRO A 117 10.99 16.50 -15.27
N ALA A 118 11.55 17.04 -14.20
CA ALA A 118 12.95 17.47 -14.21
C ALA A 118 13.85 16.31 -14.66
N PRO A 119 14.88 16.55 -15.49
CA PRO A 119 15.81 15.50 -15.88
C PRO A 119 16.49 14.87 -14.67
N MET A 120 16.83 13.58 -14.77
CA MET A 120 17.57 12.89 -13.71
C MET A 120 18.84 13.66 -13.37
N GLY A 121 19.06 13.89 -12.07
CA GLY A 121 20.22 14.61 -11.55
C GLY A 121 20.19 16.14 -11.69
N MET A 122 19.20 16.69 -12.36
CA MET A 122 19.17 18.11 -12.70
C MET A 122 17.87 18.77 -12.21
N PRO A 123 17.80 19.24 -10.96
CA PRO A 123 16.64 20.00 -10.52
C PRO A 123 16.50 21.27 -11.35
N ILE A 124 15.28 21.64 -11.69
CA ILE A 124 14.96 22.79 -12.52
C ILE A 124 14.86 24.03 -11.65
N ALA A 125 15.64 25.08 -12.00
CA ALA A 125 15.49 26.41 -11.45
C ALA A 125 14.69 27.31 -12.42
N TRP A 126 13.99 28.28 -11.87
CA TRP A 126 13.46 29.45 -12.59
C TRP A 126 14.23 30.69 -12.16
N GLN A 127 14.94 31.32 -13.10
CA GLN A 127 15.77 32.51 -12.84
C GLN A 127 16.70 32.29 -11.62
N GLY A 128 17.39 31.15 -11.56
CA GLY A 128 18.32 30.78 -10.50
C GLY A 128 17.71 30.28 -9.18
N HIS A 129 16.38 30.25 -9.06
CA HIS A 129 15.70 29.78 -7.86
C HIS A 129 14.97 28.44 -8.09
N TYR A 130 15.19 27.48 -7.20
CA TYR A 130 14.52 26.17 -7.26
C TYR A 130 13.19 26.22 -6.51
N PHE A 131 12.11 25.78 -7.16
CA PHE A 131 10.77 25.75 -6.58
C PHE A 131 10.27 24.31 -6.41
N ALA A 132 9.37 24.15 -5.44
CA ALA A 132 8.66 22.93 -5.10
C ALA A 132 7.23 23.23 -4.71
N ARG A 133 6.46 22.19 -4.47
CA ARG A 133 5.14 22.29 -3.86
C ARG A 133 5.12 21.61 -2.49
N ALA A 134 4.35 22.20 -1.57
CA ALA A 134 3.99 21.61 -0.29
C ALA A 134 2.46 21.61 -0.23
N GLY A 135 1.85 20.50 -0.65
CA GLY A 135 0.41 20.43 -0.93
C GLY A 135 0.02 21.43 -2.03
N GLU A 136 -0.91 22.34 -1.73
CA GLU A 136 -1.40 23.40 -2.65
C GLU A 136 -0.49 24.64 -2.72
N SER A 137 0.55 24.73 -1.91
CA SER A 137 1.39 25.94 -1.80
C SER A 137 2.68 25.82 -2.60
N LEU A 138 3.03 26.91 -3.34
CA LEU A 138 4.32 27.06 -3.98
C LEU A 138 5.37 27.44 -2.93
N THR A 139 6.48 26.69 -2.87
CA THR A 139 7.56 26.86 -1.90
C THR A 139 8.93 26.79 -2.58
N GLY A 140 10.00 27.11 -1.86
CA GLY A 140 11.36 26.79 -2.29
C GLY A 140 11.61 25.28 -2.23
N LEU A 141 12.37 24.73 -3.20
CA LEU A 141 12.82 23.34 -3.17
C LEU A 141 13.88 23.17 -2.09
N GLY A 142 13.56 22.43 -1.02
CA GLY A 142 14.49 22.15 0.09
C GLY A 142 15.75 21.42 -0.37
N LEU A 143 16.83 21.55 0.40
CA LEU A 143 18.13 20.92 0.07
C LEU A 143 18.02 19.39 -0.03
N ASP A 144 17.21 18.78 0.81
CA ASP A 144 16.91 17.35 0.80
C ASP A 144 16.32 16.87 -0.53
N LYS A 145 15.34 17.61 -1.06
CA LYS A 145 14.72 17.35 -2.36
C LYS A 145 15.68 17.64 -3.52
N GLN A 146 16.46 18.71 -3.44
CA GLN A 146 17.50 19.02 -4.44
C GLN A 146 18.54 17.89 -4.50
N ASP A 147 19.00 17.43 -3.35
CA ASP A 147 19.95 16.32 -3.25
C ASP A 147 19.32 15.00 -3.75
N ALA A 148 18.06 14.77 -3.48
CA ALA A 148 17.37 13.59 -4.01
C ALA A 148 17.34 13.57 -5.54
N ILE A 149 17.11 14.72 -6.20
CA ILE A 149 17.19 14.83 -7.68
C ILE A 149 18.63 14.70 -8.15
N ARG A 150 19.59 15.40 -7.53
CA ARG A 150 21.00 15.40 -7.96
C ARG A 150 21.64 14.02 -7.90
N ARG A 151 21.32 13.23 -6.87
CA ARG A 151 21.83 11.86 -6.71
C ARG A 151 21.30 10.88 -7.74
N GLN A 152 20.28 11.24 -8.54
CA GLN A 152 19.79 10.39 -9.61
C GLN A 152 20.79 10.24 -10.77
N THR A 153 21.75 11.16 -10.94
CA THR A 153 22.84 11.06 -11.93
C THR A 153 24.05 10.29 -11.44
N ASP A 154 24.20 10.09 -10.14
CA ASP A 154 25.18 9.17 -9.58
C ASP A 154 24.76 7.70 -9.76
N ALA A 155 23.94 7.42 -10.78
CA ALA A 155 23.57 6.08 -11.23
C ALA A 155 24.75 5.34 -11.90
N THR A 156 25.95 5.54 -11.41
CA THR A 156 27.00 4.53 -11.54
C THR A 156 26.54 3.37 -10.67
N ASP A 157 26.26 2.24 -11.28
CA ASP A 157 25.91 1.02 -10.57
C ASP A 157 26.91 0.81 -9.43
N TRP A 158 26.45 1.04 -8.18
CA TRP A 158 27.27 0.89 -6.99
C TRP A 158 27.90 -0.51 -6.93
N SER A 159 27.17 -1.51 -7.38
CA SER A 159 27.52 -2.91 -7.21
C SER A 159 28.63 -3.40 -8.12
N VAL A 160 28.82 -2.76 -9.29
CA VAL A 160 29.89 -3.12 -10.24
C VAL A 160 31.25 -2.57 -9.85
N GLN A 161 31.31 -1.62 -8.93
CA GLN A 161 32.55 -0.95 -8.55
C GLN A 161 33.56 -1.95 -7.97
N LEU A 162 34.78 -1.89 -8.46
CA LEU A 162 35.89 -2.69 -7.94
C LEU A 162 36.23 -2.22 -6.53
N VAL A 163 36.54 -3.17 -5.66
CA VAL A 163 36.93 -2.88 -4.28
C VAL A 163 38.45 -2.84 -4.21
N PRO A 164 39.06 -1.65 -3.97
CA PRO A 164 40.51 -1.56 -3.82
C PRO A 164 41.01 -2.50 -2.70
N ASN A 165 42.11 -3.17 -2.95
CA ASN A 165 42.76 -4.10 -2.01
C ASN A 165 41.95 -5.38 -1.66
N ALA A 166 40.79 -5.60 -2.27
CA ALA A 166 40.09 -6.88 -2.17
C ALA A 166 40.74 -7.94 -3.08
N THR A 167 40.93 -9.13 -2.53
CA THR A 167 41.43 -10.29 -3.25
C THR A 167 40.44 -11.45 -3.13
N LEU A 168 40.66 -12.52 -3.86
CA LEU A 168 39.81 -13.72 -3.78
C LEU A 168 39.86 -14.36 -2.35
N ASP A 169 40.90 -14.10 -1.58
CA ASP A 169 41.00 -14.58 -0.18
C ASP A 169 39.97 -13.91 0.76
N HIS A 170 39.37 -12.79 0.36
CA HIS A 170 38.29 -12.14 1.09
C HIS A 170 36.92 -12.76 0.85
N LEU A 171 36.86 -13.78 -0.04
CA LEU A 171 35.61 -14.50 -0.31
C LEU A 171 35.46 -15.67 0.68
N ASP A 172 34.21 -15.89 1.10
CA ASP A 172 33.83 -16.96 2.02
C ASP A 172 33.79 -18.32 1.28
N PRO A 173 34.50 -19.34 1.71
CA PRO A 173 34.57 -20.63 1.01
C PRO A 173 33.21 -21.36 0.96
N GLU A 174 32.39 -21.27 2.03
CA GLU A 174 31.05 -21.86 2.09
C GLU A 174 30.11 -21.17 1.08
N ALA A 175 30.14 -19.84 1.08
CA ALA A 175 29.36 -19.05 0.14
C ALA A 175 29.79 -19.29 -1.32
N VAL A 176 31.09 -19.43 -1.60
CA VAL A 176 31.59 -19.77 -2.93
C VAL A 176 31.12 -21.17 -3.36
N SER A 177 31.17 -22.16 -2.45
CA SER A 177 30.65 -23.51 -2.75
C SER A 177 29.17 -23.46 -3.04
N LYS A 178 28.38 -22.76 -2.23
CA LYS A 178 26.96 -22.59 -2.41
C LYS A 178 26.61 -21.86 -3.73
N ALA A 179 27.40 -20.84 -4.08
CA ALA A 179 27.27 -20.12 -5.34
C ALA A 179 27.47 -21.06 -6.55
N ARG A 180 28.52 -21.91 -6.52
CA ARG A 180 28.77 -22.92 -7.55
C ARG A 180 27.63 -23.92 -7.70
N GLU A 181 27.12 -24.45 -6.58
CA GLU A 181 25.97 -25.36 -6.58
C GLU A 181 24.74 -24.72 -7.21
N SER A 182 24.42 -23.46 -6.82
CA SER A 182 23.28 -22.73 -7.33
C SER A 182 23.40 -22.46 -8.82
N PHE A 183 24.58 -22.04 -9.28
CA PHE A 183 24.89 -21.84 -10.69
C PHE A 183 24.80 -23.15 -11.49
N ALA A 184 25.41 -24.23 -11.02
CA ALA A 184 25.34 -25.54 -11.66
C ALA A 184 23.89 -26.05 -11.76
N LYS A 185 23.09 -25.87 -10.73
CA LYS A 185 21.67 -26.22 -10.73
C LYS A 185 20.88 -25.43 -11.76
N LYS A 186 21.11 -24.11 -11.87
CA LYS A 186 20.46 -23.24 -12.87
C LYS A 186 20.77 -23.68 -14.29
N TYR A 187 22.00 -24.09 -14.55
CA TYR A 187 22.49 -24.45 -15.86
C TYR A 187 22.66 -25.96 -16.07
N ALA A 188 21.92 -26.78 -15.32
CA ALA A 188 21.97 -28.24 -15.41
C ALA A 188 21.72 -28.81 -16.83
N ASN A 189 20.98 -28.06 -17.65
CA ASN A 189 20.72 -28.44 -19.07
C ASN A 189 21.82 -27.98 -20.03
N ARG A 190 22.84 -27.23 -19.56
CA ARG A 190 23.88 -26.62 -20.43
C ARG A 190 25.27 -27.18 -20.17
N PHE A 191 25.55 -27.59 -18.94
CA PHE A 191 26.85 -28.09 -18.50
C PHE A 191 26.73 -29.51 -17.98
N GLU A 192 27.78 -30.31 -18.20
CA GLU A 192 27.82 -31.67 -17.68
C GLU A 192 27.89 -31.70 -16.15
N PRO A 193 27.35 -32.74 -15.51
CA PRO A 193 27.45 -32.90 -14.05
C PRO A 193 28.90 -32.82 -13.56
N GLY A 194 29.18 -31.89 -12.65
CA GLY A 194 30.52 -31.68 -12.10
C GLY A 194 31.41 -30.71 -12.90
N GLU A 195 31.07 -30.33 -14.12
CA GLU A 195 31.87 -29.41 -14.93
C GLU A 195 32.11 -28.07 -14.24
N VAL A 196 31.04 -27.45 -13.74
CA VAL A 196 31.11 -26.15 -13.02
C VAL A 196 32.00 -26.24 -11.77
N MET A 197 31.98 -27.39 -11.09
CA MET A 197 32.83 -27.60 -9.89
C MET A 197 34.30 -27.67 -10.25
N GLY A 198 34.66 -28.11 -11.43
CA GLY A 198 36.03 -28.19 -11.92
C GLY A 198 36.62 -26.87 -12.46
N TRP A 199 35.83 -25.83 -12.64
CA TRP A 199 36.33 -24.56 -13.18
C TRP A 199 37.29 -23.87 -12.21
N PRO A 200 38.35 -23.18 -12.71
CA PRO A 200 39.16 -22.27 -11.90
C PRO A 200 38.25 -21.24 -11.22
N LEU A 201 38.61 -20.85 -9.99
CA LEU A 201 37.75 -19.94 -9.19
C LEU A 201 37.47 -18.63 -9.93
N ALA A 202 38.51 -17.98 -10.47
CA ALA A 202 38.33 -16.72 -11.23
C ALA A 202 37.37 -16.88 -12.41
N THR A 203 37.50 -17.97 -13.18
CA THR A 203 36.62 -18.25 -14.31
C THR A 203 35.16 -18.42 -13.88
N PHE A 204 34.93 -19.14 -12.78
CA PHE A 204 33.58 -19.28 -12.23
C PHE A 204 33.01 -17.92 -11.80
N LEU A 205 33.77 -17.14 -11.05
CA LEU A 205 33.32 -15.85 -10.51
C LEU A 205 32.98 -14.84 -11.63
N ASP A 206 33.79 -14.79 -12.70
CA ASP A 206 33.51 -13.92 -13.85
C ASP A 206 32.25 -14.38 -14.59
N ARG A 207 32.05 -15.69 -14.77
CA ARG A 207 30.82 -16.23 -15.38
C ARG A 207 29.57 -16.01 -14.51
N ALA A 208 29.73 -16.08 -13.20
CA ALA A 208 28.67 -15.78 -12.23
C ALA A 208 28.45 -14.27 -12.05
N LYS A 209 29.16 -13.40 -12.79
CA LYS A 209 29.04 -11.93 -12.71
C LYS A 209 29.34 -11.36 -11.31
N LEU A 210 30.28 -12.00 -10.61
CA LEU A 210 30.73 -11.58 -9.28
C LEU A 210 32.03 -10.79 -9.36
N THR A 211 32.86 -11.04 -10.39
CA THR A 211 34.13 -10.35 -10.62
C THR A 211 34.18 -9.76 -12.03
N LEU A 212 35.13 -8.87 -12.26
CA LEU A 212 35.50 -8.33 -13.57
C LEU A 212 36.98 -8.61 -13.82
N ASP A 213 37.28 -9.45 -14.79
CA ASP A 213 38.65 -9.90 -15.08
C ASP A 213 39.38 -10.41 -13.82
N GLY A 214 38.68 -11.20 -13.01
CA GLY A 214 39.18 -11.74 -11.75
C GLY A 214 39.30 -10.74 -10.59
N LYS A 215 38.92 -9.48 -10.79
CA LYS A 215 38.95 -8.43 -9.75
C LYS A 215 37.63 -8.39 -8.99
N VAL A 216 37.73 -8.30 -7.66
CA VAL A 216 36.58 -8.35 -6.75
C VAL A 216 35.75 -7.07 -6.83
N THR A 217 34.46 -7.23 -7.08
CA THR A 217 33.47 -6.14 -7.08
C THR A 217 32.77 -6.01 -5.72
N ARG A 218 32.03 -4.92 -5.53
CA ARG A 218 31.17 -4.78 -4.34
C ARG A 218 30.08 -5.85 -4.30
N ALA A 219 29.50 -6.23 -5.45
CA ALA A 219 28.55 -7.34 -5.53
C ALA A 219 29.13 -8.67 -5.03
N ALA A 220 30.40 -8.97 -5.37
CA ALA A 220 31.07 -10.17 -4.86
C ALA A 220 31.22 -10.17 -3.34
N LEU A 221 31.73 -9.07 -2.78
CA LEU A 221 31.86 -8.97 -1.32
C LEU A 221 30.51 -9.02 -0.61
N LEU A 222 29.47 -8.41 -1.19
CA LEU A 222 28.14 -8.42 -0.62
C LEU A 222 27.54 -9.84 -0.58
N LEU A 223 27.61 -10.56 -1.70
CA LEU A 223 26.95 -11.86 -1.85
C LEU A 223 27.74 -13.02 -1.26
N ILE A 224 29.06 -12.99 -1.42
CA ILE A 224 29.93 -14.13 -1.08
C ILE A 224 31.21 -13.73 -0.29
N GLY A 225 31.32 -12.47 0.16
CA GLY A 225 32.47 -12.02 0.95
C GLY A 225 32.42 -12.55 2.38
N LYS A 226 33.61 -12.74 3.00
CA LYS A 226 33.72 -13.04 4.43
C LYS A 226 33.19 -11.89 5.28
N GLU A 227 32.73 -12.16 6.48
CA GLU A 227 32.23 -11.14 7.41
C GLU A 227 33.33 -10.11 7.75
N GLU A 228 34.60 -10.56 7.90
CA GLU A 228 35.74 -9.71 8.17
C GLU A 228 36.09 -8.78 6.99
N ALA A 229 35.63 -9.08 5.79
CA ALA A 229 35.78 -8.24 4.60
C ALA A 229 34.69 -7.14 4.48
N ALA A 230 33.66 -7.17 5.31
CA ALA A 230 32.60 -6.16 5.30
C ALA A 230 33.09 -4.70 5.40
N PRO A 231 34.16 -4.37 6.18
CA PRO A 231 34.71 -3.01 6.21
C PRO A 231 35.23 -2.50 4.85
N LEU A 232 35.59 -3.39 3.91
CA LEU A 232 36.00 -3.01 2.56
C LEU A 232 34.84 -2.40 1.74
N LEU A 233 33.59 -2.60 2.14
CA LEU A 233 32.42 -1.95 1.57
C LEU A 233 32.16 -0.54 2.13
N SER A 234 33.02 -0.07 3.07
CA SER A 234 32.95 1.29 3.63
C SER A 234 32.93 2.36 2.51
N PRO A 235 32.29 3.52 2.69
CA PRO A 235 31.55 3.98 3.88
C PRO A 235 30.09 3.47 3.94
N TYR A 236 29.70 2.59 3.07
CA TYR A 236 28.31 2.12 2.92
C TYR A 236 28.17 0.74 3.58
N PRO A 237 27.67 0.65 4.83
CA PRO A 237 27.48 -0.63 5.48
C PRO A 237 26.47 -1.48 4.73
N ALA A 238 26.83 -2.74 4.49
CA ALA A 238 25.94 -3.74 3.97
C ALA A 238 25.47 -4.62 5.13
N GLN A 239 24.22 -4.46 5.55
CA GLN A 239 23.68 -5.15 6.70
C GLN A 239 22.21 -5.50 6.51
N LEU A 240 21.85 -6.74 6.87
CA LEU A 240 20.48 -7.15 7.10
C LEU A 240 20.22 -7.14 8.61
N THR A 241 19.05 -6.76 9.05
CA THR A 241 18.68 -6.76 10.46
C THR A 241 17.30 -7.40 10.61
N TRP A 242 17.23 -8.48 11.38
CA TRP A 242 15.97 -8.98 11.89
C TRP A 242 15.69 -8.35 13.24
N LYS A 243 14.44 -7.93 13.46
CA LYS A 243 13.94 -7.33 14.68
C LYS A 243 12.60 -7.96 15.04
N LEU A 244 12.47 -8.40 16.28
CA LEU A 244 11.21 -8.89 16.83
C LEU A 244 10.54 -7.78 17.61
N GLU A 245 9.26 -7.51 17.31
CA GLU A 245 8.41 -6.58 18.04
C GLU A 245 7.17 -7.29 18.59
N GLY A 246 6.85 -6.99 19.86
CA GLY A 246 5.73 -7.58 20.58
C GLY A 246 6.00 -7.61 22.08
N PRO A 247 5.38 -8.56 22.80
CA PRO A 247 5.66 -8.76 24.23
C PRO A 247 7.13 -9.09 24.50
N GLU A 248 7.76 -9.82 23.57
CA GLU A 248 9.20 -10.09 23.57
C GLU A 248 9.87 -9.22 22.52
N ARG A 249 11.07 -8.75 22.81
CA ARG A 249 11.91 -7.95 21.91
C ARG A 249 13.26 -8.61 21.71
N ALA A 250 13.66 -8.75 20.48
CA ALA A 250 14.97 -9.28 20.09
C ALA A 250 15.41 -8.63 18.78
N TYR A 251 16.69 -8.68 18.49
CA TYR A 251 17.22 -8.32 17.18
C TYR A 251 18.49 -9.09 16.90
N GLN A 252 18.79 -9.24 15.61
CA GLN A 252 20.05 -9.81 15.14
C GLN A 252 20.47 -9.12 13.84
N HIS A 253 21.75 -8.84 13.75
CA HIS A 253 22.38 -8.30 12.55
C HIS A 253 23.08 -9.41 11.77
N PHE A 254 23.03 -9.29 10.45
CA PHE A 254 23.70 -10.19 9.52
C PHE A 254 24.52 -9.36 8.54
N GLY A 255 25.83 -9.56 8.54
CA GLY A 255 26.73 -9.05 7.52
C GLY A 255 26.78 -9.94 6.27
N PRO A 256 27.65 -9.63 5.30
CA PRO A 256 28.03 -10.56 4.25
C PRO A 256 28.54 -11.90 4.83
N PRO A 257 28.40 -13.02 4.10
CA PRO A 257 27.87 -13.17 2.75
C PRO A 257 26.33 -13.26 2.70
N PHE A 258 25.68 -12.39 1.91
CA PHE A 258 24.21 -12.35 1.85
C PHE A 258 23.59 -13.59 1.22
N LEU A 259 24.32 -14.32 0.37
CA LEU A 259 23.87 -15.61 -0.16
C LEU A 259 23.52 -16.62 0.96
N LEU A 260 24.27 -16.61 2.06
CA LEU A 260 24.00 -17.46 3.23
C LEU A 260 23.15 -16.73 4.28
N ALA A 261 23.38 -15.43 4.47
CA ALA A 261 22.73 -14.62 5.50
C ALA A 261 21.19 -14.56 5.34
N THR A 262 20.68 -14.57 4.11
CA THR A 262 19.23 -14.57 3.87
C THR A 262 18.54 -15.80 4.42
N THR A 263 19.13 -16.98 4.25
CA THR A 263 18.60 -18.23 4.82
C THR A 263 18.71 -18.23 6.34
N ARG A 264 19.84 -17.75 6.90
CA ARG A 264 20.04 -17.63 8.34
C ARG A 264 19.03 -16.65 8.97
N LEU A 265 18.77 -15.52 8.31
CA LEU A 265 17.76 -14.56 8.77
C LEU A 265 16.36 -15.20 8.75
N TYR A 266 16.00 -15.91 7.67
CA TYR A 266 14.72 -16.60 7.60
C TYR A 266 14.54 -17.61 8.75
N GLN A 267 15.59 -18.31 9.16
CA GLN A 267 15.57 -19.25 10.28
C GLN A 267 15.32 -18.59 11.64
N GLN A 268 15.59 -17.27 11.78
CA GLN A 268 15.30 -16.53 13.01
C GLN A 268 13.79 -16.19 13.12
N ILE A 269 13.09 -16.10 11.99
CA ILE A 269 11.66 -15.80 11.98
C ILE A 269 10.91 -16.94 12.67
N ARG A 270 10.03 -16.60 13.62
CA ARG A 270 9.19 -17.55 14.37
C ARG A 270 8.04 -18.06 13.51
N ASN A 271 8.37 -18.94 12.59
CA ASN A 271 7.46 -19.47 11.60
C ASN A 271 6.67 -20.67 12.13
N VAL A 272 5.75 -20.42 13.07
CA VAL A 272 4.88 -21.45 13.66
C VAL A 272 3.82 -21.92 12.65
N GLN A 273 3.27 -23.12 12.88
CA GLN A 273 2.13 -23.62 12.13
C GLN A 273 0.86 -22.87 12.56
N VAL A 274 0.12 -22.36 11.60
CA VAL A 274 -1.19 -21.73 11.79
C VAL A 274 -2.25 -22.66 11.25
N ARG A 275 -3.24 -22.97 12.07
CA ARG A 275 -4.37 -23.81 11.66
C ARG A 275 -5.55 -22.91 11.30
N ILE A 276 -5.95 -22.96 10.03
CA ILE A 276 -7.19 -22.33 9.56
C ILE A 276 -8.27 -23.42 9.58
N LEU A 277 -9.28 -23.23 10.43
CA LEU A 277 -10.41 -24.14 10.54
C LEU A 277 -11.59 -23.56 9.76
N PRO A 278 -11.94 -24.12 8.58
CA PRO A 278 -13.26 -23.92 8.02
C PRO A 278 -14.27 -24.67 8.91
N GLU A 279 -15.32 -24.00 9.40
CA GLU A 279 -16.28 -24.55 10.36
C GLU A 279 -17.09 -25.74 9.83
N ASP A 280 -17.09 -25.94 8.52
CA ASP A 280 -17.82 -27.00 7.80
C ASP A 280 -16.92 -28.15 7.31
N GLN A 281 -15.62 -28.13 7.66
CA GLN A 281 -14.67 -29.20 7.33
C GLN A 281 -14.10 -29.82 8.61
N LEU A 282 -14.10 -31.13 8.66
CA LEU A 282 -13.52 -31.94 9.76
C LEU A 282 -11.99 -31.77 9.87
N LEU A 283 -11.34 -31.36 8.79
CA LEU A 283 -9.90 -31.17 8.71
C LEU A 283 -9.57 -29.69 8.47
N GLY A 284 -8.85 -29.07 9.40
CA GLY A 284 -8.29 -27.71 9.23
C GLY A 284 -7.13 -27.72 8.24
N VAL A 285 -6.95 -26.62 7.55
CA VAL A 285 -5.76 -26.38 6.73
C VAL A 285 -4.63 -25.90 7.66
N GLU A 286 -3.55 -26.69 7.77
CA GLU A 286 -2.36 -26.30 8.52
C GLU A 286 -1.35 -25.68 7.56
N LEU A 287 -0.90 -24.47 7.86
CA LEU A 287 0.06 -23.71 7.06
C LEU A 287 1.18 -23.20 7.96
N ALA A 288 2.41 -23.18 7.44
CA ALA A 288 3.44 -22.36 8.06
C ALA A 288 2.99 -20.88 8.06
N LYS A 289 3.22 -20.14 9.12
CA LYS A 289 2.80 -18.73 9.24
C LYS A 289 3.28 -17.90 8.06
N TYR A 290 4.50 -18.13 7.59
CA TYR A 290 5.08 -17.50 6.40
C TYR A 290 5.60 -18.55 5.42
N ASP A 291 5.35 -18.36 4.14
CA ASP A 291 5.95 -19.19 3.10
C ASP A 291 7.40 -18.78 2.87
N GLN A 292 8.31 -19.77 2.88
CA GLN A 292 9.74 -19.52 2.72
C GLN A 292 10.08 -18.83 1.39
N ARG A 293 9.40 -19.22 0.30
CA ARG A 293 9.66 -18.64 -1.03
C ARG A 293 9.26 -17.19 -1.06
N ILE A 294 8.09 -16.85 -0.49
CA ILE A 294 7.60 -15.46 -0.41
C ILE A 294 8.57 -14.59 0.39
N VAL A 295 9.02 -15.07 1.56
CA VAL A 295 9.92 -14.29 2.42
C VAL A 295 11.30 -14.12 1.78
N LEU A 296 11.87 -15.18 1.21
CA LEU A 296 13.16 -15.10 0.54
C LEU A 296 13.09 -14.22 -0.71
N GLU A 297 12.04 -14.32 -1.52
CA GLU A 297 11.81 -13.42 -2.66
C GLU A 297 11.75 -11.96 -2.22
N ALA A 298 10.97 -11.66 -1.18
CA ALA A 298 10.87 -10.31 -0.63
C ALA A 298 12.23 -9.79 -0.11
N LEU A 299 12.99 -10.62 0.58
CA LEU A 299 14.30 -10.27 1.12
C LEU A 299 15.34 -10.06 0.01
N HIS A 300 15.34 -10.92 -1.00
CA HIS A 300 16.20 -10.78 -2.19
C HIS A 300 15.87 -9.51 -2.97
N ASN A 301 14.57 -9.17 -3.11
CA ASN A 301 14.16 -7.92 -3.73
C ASN A 301 14.64 -6.71 -2.92
N CYS A 302 14.56 -6.74 -1.60
CA CYS A 302 15.15 -5.69 -0.76
C CYS A 302 16.64 -5.52 -1.01
N ILE A 303 17.41 -6.61 -1.15
CA ILE A 303 18.84 -6.58 -1.43
C ILE A 303 19.14 -6.03 -2.82
N ALA A 304 18.41 -6.51 -3.85
CA ALA A 304 18.57 -6.09 -5.23
C ALA A 304 18.27 -4.60 -5.46
N HIS A 305 17.25 -4.07 -4.76
CA HIS A 305 16.77 -2.70 -4.93
C HIS A 305 17.24 -1.71 -3.86
N GLN A 306 18.01 -2.18 -2.84
CA GLN A 306 18.61 -1.33 -1.82
C GLN A 306 19.44 -0.21 -2.47
N ASP A 307 19.26 1.01 -2.01
CA ASP A 307 20.16 2.12 -2.30
C ASP A 307 21.32 2.10 -1.31
N TYR A 308 22.40 1.40 -1.71
CA TYR A 308 23.58 1.25 -0.85
C TYR A 308 24.31 2.56 -0.61
N THR A 309 24.09 3.60 -1.44
CA THR A 309 24.72 4.92 -1.26
C THR A 309 24.10 5.72 -0.11
N ARG A 310 22.94 5.34 0.36
CA ARG A 310 22.23 5.99 1.48
C ARG A 310 22.66 5.52 2.86
N ASN A 311 23.65 4.64 2.94
CA ASN A 311 24.17 4.15 4.21
C ASN A 311 23.10 3.49 5.11
N GLY A 312 22.08 2.90 4.50
CA GLY A 312 20.97 2.21 5.17
C GLY A 312 21.17 0.69 5.23
N ARG A 313 20.38 0.05 6.06
CA ARG A 313 20.30 -1.41 6.16
C ARG A 313 18.95 -1.91 5.65
N VAL A 314 18.89 -3.18 5.24
CA VAL A 314 17.62 -3.88 5.04
C VAL A 314 17.09 -4.29 6.41
N LEU A 315 15.88 -3.90 6.74
CA LEU A 315 15.23 -4.19 8.02
C LEU A 315 14.07 -5.17 7.81
N VAL A 316 14.05 -6.24 8.59
CA VAL A 316 12.95 -7.21 8.67
C VAL A 316 12.39 -7.16 10.08
N THR A 317 11.23 -6.52 10.23
CA THR A 317 10.52 -6.45 11.52
C THR A 317 9.46 -7.55 11.58
N GLU A 318 9.58 -8.42 12.57
CA GLU A 318 8.59 -9.46 12.87
C GLU A 318 7.65 -8.96 13.95
N GLU A 319 6.39 -8.80 13.58
CA GLU A 319 5.27 -8.52 14.49
C GLU A 319 4.44 -9.80 14.74
N PRO A 320 3.54 -9.80 15.74
CA PRO A 320 2.75 -11.00 16.05
C PRO A 320 1.94 -11.57 14.89
N ASP A 321 1.53 -10.73 13.93
CA ASP A 321 0.63 -11.10 12.84
C ASP A 321 1.21 -10.87 11.43
N ARG A 322 2.38 -10.23 11.32
CA ARG A 322 2.96 -9.85 10.03
C ARG A 322 4.48 -9.75 10.07
N LEU A 323 5.09 -9.76 8.89
CA LEU A 323 6.47 -9.35 8.64
C LEU A 323 6.46 -8.04 7.87
N ILE A 324 7.34 -7.13 8.24
CA ILE A 324 7.56 -5.86 7.53
C ILE A 324 9.01 -5.86 7.06
N LEU A 325 9.22 -5.76 5.75
CA LEU A 325 10.52 -5.66 5.13
C LEU A 325 10.71 -4.24 4.60
N GLU A 326 11.83 -3.62 4.92
CA GLU A 326 12.13 -2.24 4.52
C GLU A 326 13.53 -2.15 3.93
N ASN A 327 13.65 -1.43 2.82
CA ASN A 327 14.93 -1.08 2.23
C ASN A 327 15.01 0.41 1.88
N ALA A 328 16.23 0.96 1.88
CA ALA A 328 16.48 2.35 1.48
C ALA A 328 16.37 2.53 -0.03
N GLY A 329 15.92 3.72 -0.44
CA GLY A 329 15.61 4.06 -1.82
C GLY A 329 14.15 3.78 -2.18
N GLY A 330 13.53 4.68 -2.96
CA GLY A 330 12.16 4.51 -3.42
C GLY A 330 12.00 3.36 -4.41
N PHE A 331 10.77 3.04 -4.76
CA PHE A 331 10.47 2.06 -5.82
C PHE A 331 11.06 2.56 -7.15
N PHE A 332 11.86 1.71 -7.82
CA PHE A 332 12.78 2.22 -8.84
C PHE A 332 12.12 2.45 -10.19
N GLU A 333 11.21 1.57 -10.62
CA GLU A 333 10.53 1.66 -11.92
C GLU A 333 9.04 1.37 -11.79
N GLY A 334 8.19 2.32 -12.17
CA GLY A 334 6.74 2.20 -12.13
C GLY A 334 6.18 2.19 -10.70
N ARG A 335 5.12 1.40 -10.49
CA ARG A 335 4.46 1.20 -9.21
C ARG A 335 4.33 -0.29 -8.90
N PRO A 336 4.29 -0.70 -7.62
CA PRO A 336 4.10 -2.12 -7.27
C PRO A 336 2.87 -2.75 -7.93
N GLU A 337 1.77 -2.00 -8.05
CA GLU A 337 0.51 -2.47 -8.64
C GLU A 337 0.66 -2.88 -10.10
N ASP A 338 1.59 -2.27 -10.84
CA ASP A 338 1.83 -2.57 -12.26
C ASP A 338 2.35 -4.01 -12.45
N TYR A 339 3.00 -4.57 -11.43
CA TYR A 339 3.62 -5.90 -11.46
C TYR A 339 2.74 -7.02 -10.89
N VAL A 340 1.66 -6.67 -10.18
CA VAL A 340 0.78 -7.66 -9.53
C VAL A 340 0.16 -8.64 -10.52
N THR A 341 -0.15 -8.20 -11.72
CA THR A 341 -0.74 -9.05 -12.77
C THR A 341 0.28 -9.92 -13.51
N GLY A 342 1.59 -9.69 -13.32
CA GLY A 342 2.66 -10.42 -14.00
C GLY A 342 2.85 -10.07 -15.48
N HIS A 343 2.23 -9.01 -15.98
CA HIS A 343 2.35 -8.60 -17.39
C HIS A 343 3.46 -7.58 -17.64
N LYS A 344 3.92 -6.90 -16.59
CA LYS A 344 5.00 -5.91 -16.69
C LYS A 344 6.33 -6.54 -16.32
N THR A 345 7.31 -6.37 -17.20
CA THR A 345 8.70 -6.74 -16.96
C THR A 345 9.51 -5.48 -16.68
N PRO A 346 10.29 -5.39 -15.59
CA PRO A 346 11.15 -4.24 -15.34
C PRO A 346 12.24 -4.15 -16.39
N MET A 347 12.52 -2.95 -16.87
CA MET A 347 13.58 -2.67 -17.85
C MET A 347 14.88 -2.20 -17.17
N HIS A 348 14.77 -1.61 -16.00
CA HIS A 348 15.89 -1.01 -15.29
C HIS A 348 15.95 -1.46 -13.83
N TYR A 349 17.15 -1.58 -13.33
CA TYR A 349 17.44 -1.92 -11.94
C TYR A 349 18.37 -0.87 -11.32
N ARG A 350 18.25 -0.65 -10.02
CA ARG A 350 19.15 0.26 -9.29
C ARG A 350 20.59 -0.27 -9.25
N ASN A 351 20.75 -1.57 -9.07
CA ASN A 351 22.04 -2.25 -9.00
C ASN A 351 22.12 -3.37 -10.07
N PRO A 352 22.20 -3.04 -11.37
CA PRO A 352 22.06 -4.03 -12.44
C PRO A 352 23.14 -5.12 -12.39
N PHE A 353 24.37 -4.83 -11.97
CA PHE A 353 25.42 -5.84 -11.86
C PHE A 353 25.12 -6.83 -10.71
N LEU A 354 24.68 -6.33 -9.53
CA LEU A 354 24.25 -7.18 -8.42
C LEU A 354 23.05 -8.05 -8.82
N VAL A 355 22.04 -7.47 -9.48
CA VAL A 355 20.88 -8.21 -9.98
C VAL A 355 21.32 -9.34 -10.92
N ASN A 356 22.22 -9.06 -11.87
CA ASN A 356 22.73 -10.09 -12.76
C ASN A 356 23.46 -11.20 -11.99
N ALA A 357 24.28 -10.87 -11.00
CA ALA A 357 24.93 -11.87 -10.16
C ALA A 357 23.91 -12.71 -9.37
N MET A 358 22.90 -12.08 -8.78
CA MET A 358 21.82 -12.78 -8.04
C MET A 358 21.01 -13.71 -8.97
N VAL A 359 20.79 -13.32 -10.22
CA VAL A 359 20.17 -14.17 -11.25
C VAL A 359 21.06 -15.38 -11.55
N GLU A 360 22.38 -15.18 -11.74
CA GLU A 360 23.31 -16.29 -11.98
C GLU A 360 23.35 -17.27 -10.80
N LEU A 361 23.20 -16.77 -9.57
CA LEU A 361 23.14 -17.57 -8.35
C LEU A 361 21.75 -18.15 -8.04
N ASN A 362 20.78 -17.99 -8.94
CA ASN A 362 19.40 -18.47 -8.81
C ASN A 362 18.70 -17.94 -7.54
N MET A 363 19.00 -16.69 -7.15
CA MET A 363 18.36 -16.01 -6.04
C MET A 363 17.07 -15.27 -6.47
N ILE A 364 17.08 -14.67 -7.67
CA ILE A 364 15.95 -13.94 -8.26
C ILE A 364 15.80 -14.26 -9.74
N ASP A 365 14.64 -13.93 -10.31
CA ASP A 365 14.47 -13.83 -11.75
C ASP A 365 14.36 -12.36 -12.21
N THR A 366 14.43 -12.11 -13.52
CA THR A 366 14.34 -10.76 -14.10
C THR A 366 13.06 -10.53 -14.89
N MET A 367 12.12 -11.47 -14.86
CA MET A 367 10.87 -11.36 -15.61
C MET A 367 9.80 -10.51 -14.93
N GLY A 368 10.06 -10.07 -13.67
CA GLY A 368 9.13 -9.26 -12.90
C GLY A 368 8.01 -10.06 -12.23
N TYR A 369 8.17 -11.39 -12.15
CA TYR A 369 7.17 -12.25 -11.53
C TYR A 369 7.19 -12.23 -10.00
N GLY A 370 8.23 -11.72 -9.36
CA GLY A 370 8.38 -11.77 -7.89
C GLY A 370 7.18 -11.20 -7.14
N ILE A 371 6.71 -10.00 -7.49
CA ILE A 371 5.51 -9.39 -6.89
C ILE A 371 4.26 -10.22 -7.19
N HIS A 372 4.10 -10.67 -8.43
CA HIS A 372 2.97 -11.53 -8.84
C HIS A 372 2.93 -12.84 -8.05
N GLU A 373 4.06 -13.56 -7.96
CA GLU A 373 4.16 -14.83 -7.24
C GLU A 373 3.92 -14.67 -5.74
N MET A 374 4.37 -13.56 -5.12
CA MET A 374 4.06 -13.26 -3.73
C MET A 374 2.55 -13.09 -3.50
N HIS A 375 1.84 -12.41 -4.41
CA HIS A 375 0.39 -12.26 -4.35
C HIS A 375 -0.33 -13.59 -4.57
N LEU A 376 0.05 -14.35 -5.59
CA LEU A 376 -0.50 -15.69 -5.83
C LEU A 376 -0.24 -16.65 -4.66
N GLY A 377 0.96 -16.58 -4.09
CA GLY A 377 1.33 -17.40 -2.93
C GLY A 377 0.46 -17.11 -1.72
N GLN A 378 0.21 -15.83 -1.41
CA GLN A 378 -0.70 -15.45 -0.32
C GLN A 378 -2.16 -15.84 -0.63
N ALA A 379 -2.63 -15.67 -1.88
CA ALA A 379 -3.95 -16.12 -2.31
C ALA A 379 -4.16 -17.62 -2.11
N LYS A 380 -3.20 -18.46 -2.56
CA LYS A 380 -3.23 -19.92 -2.40
C LYS A 380 -3.21 -20.36 -0.93
N ARG A 381 -2.75 -19.50 -0.04
CA ARG A 381 -2.70 -19.72 1.41
C ARG A 381 -3.89 -19.10 2.14
N TYR A 382 -4.83 -18.51 1.41
CA TYR A 382 -6.04 -17.87 1.94
C TYR A 382 -5.76 -16.73 2.93
N LEU A 383 -4.58 -16.11 2.83
CA LEU A 383 -4.11 -15.01 3.65
C LEU A 383 -4.24 -13.66 2.91
N PRO A 384 -4.23 -12.54 3.63
CA PRO A 384 -4.24 -11.21 3.01
C PRO A 384 -3.08 -11.02 2.06
N MET A 385 -3.30 -10.23 1.00
CA MET A 385 -2.28 -9.90 0.01
C MET A 385 -1.15 -9.08 0.63
N PRO A 386 0.07 -9.15 0.07
CA PRO A 386 1.15 -8.27 0.49
C PRO A 386 0.80 -6.80 0.22
N ASP A 387 1.22 -5.89 1.11
CA ASP A 387 1.05 -4.45 0.92
C ASP A 387 2.40 -3.77 0.72
N TYR A 388 2.50 -2.96 -0.33
CA TYR A 388 3.62 -2.09 -0.58
C TYR A 388 3.27 -0.66 -0.18
N ASP A 389 4.05 -0.09 0.75
CA ASP A 389 4.03 1.33 1.06
C ASP A 389 5.25 2.00 0.40
N VAL A 390 4.96 2.82 -0.59
CA VAL A 390 5.93 3.61 -1.36
C VAL A 390 5.65 5.11 -1.24
N THR A 391 4.89 5.52 -0.23
CA THR A 391 4.54 6.92 0.02
C THR A 391 5.75 7.76 0.42
N ASP A 392 6.72 7.15 1.10
CA ASP A 392 8.01 7.75 1.41
C ASP A 392 9.00 7.46 0.27
N PRO A 393 9.42 8.46 -0.53
CA PRO A 393 10.32 8.25 -1.66
C PRO A 393 11.74 7.83 -1.22
N SER A 394 12.03 7.86 0.07
CA SER A 394 13.33 7.45 0.62
C SER A 394 13.45 5.97 0.92
N ARG A 395 12.33 5.22 0.92
CA ARG A 395 12.28 3.79 1.26
C ARG A 395 11.11 3.08 0.60
N VAL A 396 11.24 1.77 0.51
CA VAL A 396 10.12 0.85 0.21
C VAL A 396 9.84 0.03 1.44
N ARG A 397 8.56 -0.10 1.79
CA ARG A 397 8.10 -0.96 2.88
C ARG A 397 7.13 -2.00 2.33
N LEU A 398 7.44 -3.26 2.55
CA LEU A 398 6.60 -4.40 2.18
C LEU A 398 6.07 -5.07 3.44
N THR A 399 4.75 -5.25 3.54
CA THR A 399 4.09 -5.99 4.63
C THR A 399 3.59 -7.33 4.11
N ILE A 400 3.99 -8.43 4.76
CA ILE A 400 3.54 -9.80 4.48
C ILE A 400 2.75 -10.29 5.69
N TYR A 401 1.47 -10.61 5.49
CA TYR A 401 0.60 -11.08 6.56
C TYR A 401 0.80 -12.57 6.86
N GLY A 402 0.95 -12.87 8.14
CA GLY A 402 1.06 -14.25 8.66
C GLY A 402 -0.20 -14.72 9.40
N SER A 403 -1.26 -13.94 9.41
CA SER A 403 -2.52 -14.25 10.08
C SER A 403 -3.73 -13.82 9.26
N VAL A 404 -4.89 -14.36 9.60
CA VAL A 404 -6.18 -13.98 9.04
C VAL A 404 -6.56 -12.59 9.58
N VAL A 405 -6.89 -11.65 8.68
CA VAL A 405 -7.41 -10.32 9.04
C VAL A 405 -8.93 -10.35 9.10
N ASP A 406 -9.58 -10.86 8.05
CA ASP A 406 -11.03 -11.07 8.01
C ASP A 406 -11.35 -12.55 7.75
N PRO A 407 -11.97 -13.26 8.71
CA PRO A 407 -12.38 -14.64 8.50
C PRO A 407 -13.34 -14.85 7.32
N ALA A 408 -14.15 -13.84 6.96
CA ALA A 408 -15.05 -13.94 5.81
C ALA A 408 -14.28 -13.98 4.49
N TYR A 409 -13.20 -13.18 4.38
CA TYR A 409 -12.30 -13.20 3.23
C TYR A 409 -11.63 -14.56 3.06
N THR A 410 -11.01 -15.08 4.12
CA THR A 410 -10.34 -16.38 4.09
C THR A 410 -11.30 -17.51 3.70
N ARG A 411 -12.52 -17.54 4.26
CA ARG A 411 -13.54 -18.52 3.87
C ARG A 411 -14.00 -18.37 2.43
N MET A 412 -14.13 -17.12 1.96
CA MET A 412 -14.49 -16.86 0.57
C MET A 412 -13.46 -17.49 -0.37
N LEU A 413 -12.16 -17.31 -0.11
CA LEU A 413 -11.10 -17.90 -0.92
C LEU A 413 -11.09 -19.43 -0.87
N ILE A 414 -11.37 -20.03 0.29
CA ILE A 414 -11.44 -21.49 0.44
C ILE A 414 -12.61 -22.06 -0.36
N LYS A 415 -13.79 -21.41 -0.32
CA LYS A 415 -15.01 -21.92 -0.97
C LYS A 415 -15.09 -21.61 -2.46
N LYS A 416 -14.52 -20.51 -2.91
CA LYS A 416 -14.55 -20.04 -4.29
C LYS A 416 -13.16 -20.04 -4.92
N THR A 417 -12.73 -21.23 -5.35
CA THR A 417 -11.40 -21.45 -5.95
C THR A 417 -11.28 -20.90 -7.37
N GLU A 418 -12.40 -20.54 -8.02
CA GLU A 418 -12.47 -19.98 -9.37
C GLU A 418 -12.28 -18.46 -9.44
N LEU A 419 -12.09 -17.78 -8.31
CA LEU A 419 -11.90 -16.34 -8.28
C LEU A 419 -10.63 -15.92 -9.04
N SER A 420 -10.77 -14.95 -9.92
CA SER A 420 -9.62 -14.34 -10.60
C SER A 420 -8.76 -13.56 -9.60
N LEU A 421 -7.45 -13.42 -9.91
CA LEU A 421 -6.55 -12.63 -9.06
C LEU A 421 -7.06 -11.19 -8.86
N GLN A 422 -7.68 -10.58 -9.88
CA GLN A 422 -8.27 -9.25 -9.78
C GLN A 422 -9.42 -9.19 -8.76
N GLU A 423 -10.26 -10.21 -8.71
CA GLU A 423 -11.34 -10.32 -7.72
C GLU A 423 -10.79 -10.54 -6.31
N ILE A 424 -9.75 -11.38 -6.17
CA ILE A 424 -9.07 -11.62 -4.89
C ILE A 424 -8.44 -10.31 -4.37
N LEU A 425 -7.74 -9.56 -5.23
CA LEU A 425 -7.17 -8.25 -4.89
C LEU A 425 -8.25 -7.24 -4.46
N ALA A 426 -9.36 -7.23 -5.18
CA ALA A 426 -10.49 -6.34 -4.84
C ALA A 426 -11.14 -6.74 -3.50
N LEU A 427 -11.28 -8.03 -3.21
CA LEU A 427 -11.75 -8.53 -1.91
C LEU A 427 -10.76 -8.21 -0.78
N ASP A 428 -9.45 -8.31 -1.06
CA ASP A 428 -8.41 -7.91 -0.11
C ASP A 428 -8.50 -6.43 0.26
N ARG A 429 -8.71 -5.54 -0.72
CA ARG A 429 -8.96 -4.13 -0.46
C ARG A 429 -10.20 -3.91 0.43
N VAL A 430 -11.26 -4.70 0.21
CA VAL A 430 -12.49 -4.63 1.04
C VAL A 430 -12.21 -5.06 2.47
N GLN A 431 -11.49 -6.17 2.72
CA GLN A 431 -11.18 -6.60 4.09
C GLN A 431 -10.30 -5.59 4.84
N LYS A 432 -9.40 -4.89 4.11
CA LYS A 432 -8.51 -3.86 4.66
C LYS A 432 -9.16 -2.48 4.74
N GLN A 433 -10.45 -2.36 4.38
CA GLN A 433 -11.21 -1.08 4.34
C GLN A 433 -10.55 -0.02 3.42
N LEU A 434 -9.85 -0.47 2.37
CA LEU A 434 -9.23 0.39 1.38
C LEU A 434 -10.24 0.80 0.29
N PRO A 435 -10.06 1.97 -0.34
CA PRO A 435 -10.94 2.42 -1.42
C PRO A 435 -11.00 1.41 -2.57
N LEU A 436 -12.20 1.17 -3.10
CA LEU A 436 -12.45 0.32 -4.26
C LEU A 436 -13.17 1.14 -5.32
N ASP A 437 -12.79 0.95 -6.60
CA ASP A 437 -13.48 1.63 -7.70
C ASP A 437 -14.95 1.18 -7.82
N LYS A 438 -15.79 2.06 -8.39
CA LYS A 438 -17.23 1.83 -8.45
C LYS A 438 -17.61 0.65 -9.35
N GLU A 439 -16.88 0.43 -10.43
CA GLU A 439 -17.15 -0.64 -11.40
C GLU A 439 -16.85 -2.01 -10.77
N MET A 440 -15.67 -2.16 -10.16
CA MET A 440 -15.29 -3.38 -9.46
C MET A 440 -16.23 -3.65 -8.27
N ALA A 441 -16.58 -2.63 -7.49
CA ALA A 441 -17.55 -2.78 -6.40
C ALA A 441 -18.93 -3.26 -6.91
N SER A 442 -19.37 -2.76 -8.06
CA SER A 442 -20.62 -3.19 -8.70
C SER A 442 -20.54 -4.64 -9.20
N ARG A 443 -19.39 -5.02 -9.80
CA ARG A 443 -19.13 -6.40 -10.25
C ARG A 443 -19.13 -7.39 -9.08
N LEU A 444 -18.37 -7.10 -8.01
CA LEU A 444 -18.31 -7.97 -6.83
C LEU A 444 -19.66 -8.07 -6.12
N ARG A 445 -20.45 -6.98 -6.10
CA ARG A 445 -21.79 -7.00 -5.51
C ARG A 445 -22.78 -7.84 -6.32
N ARG A 446 -22.74 -7.77 -7.66
CA ARG A 446 -23.54 -8.64 -8.54
C ARG A 446 -23.17 -10.11 -8.36
N ALA A 447 -21.89 -10.40 -8.16
CA ALA A 447 -21.40 -11.75 -7.87
C ALA A 447 -21.66 -12.19 -6.41
N LYS A 448 -22.31 -11.34 -5.59
CA LYS A 448 -22.60 -11.57 -4.15
C LYS A 448 -21.34 -11.82 -3.31
N LEU A 449 -20.21 -11.27 -3.72
CA LEU A 449 -18.92 -11.42 -3.01
C LEU A 449 -18.74 -10.36 -1.92
N ILE A 450 -19.39 -9.21 -2.08
CA ILE A 450 -19.37 -8.12 -1.10
C ILE A 450 -20.76 -7.61 -0.79
N GLU A 451 -20.89 -6.98 0.37
CA GLU A 451 -22.09 -6.32 0.84
C GLU A 451 -21.79 -4.96 1.48
N GLY A 452 -22.83 -4.19 1.75
CA GLY A 452 -22.70 -2.82 2.26
C GLY A 452 -22.66 -1.77 1.16
N ARG A 453 -22.49 -0.50 1.57
CA ARG A 453 -22.36 0.66 0.69
C ARG A 453 -21.05 1.37 0.96
N GLN A 454 -20.45 1.96 -0.09
CA GLN A 454 -19.24 2.77 0.10
C GLN A 454 -19.50 3.92 1.10
N PRO A 455 -18.53 4.21 1.99
CA PRO A 455 -17.21 3.61 2.08
C PRO A 455 -17.16 2.26 2.85
N ASN A 456 -18.25 1.82 3.48
CA ASN A 456 -18.30 0.68 4.40
C ASN A 456 -18.66 -0.62 3.65
N LEU A 457 -17.79 -1.04 2.73
CA LEU A 457 -17.91 -2.34 2.06
C LEU A 457 -17.35 -3.44 2.96
N ARG A 458 -17.94 -4.66 2.86
CA ARG A 458 -17.48 -5.85 3.58
C ARG A 458 -17.57 -7.08 2.68
N VAL A 459 -16.71 -8.06 2.92
CA VAL A 459 -16.81 -9.37 2.26
C VAL A 459 -18.11 -10.03 2.69
N SER A 460 -18.84 -10.63 1.74
CA SER A 460 -20.17 -11.19 2.00
C SER A 460 -20.10 -12.35 2.98
N ALA A 461 -21.02 -12.35 3.92
CA ALA A 461 -21.16 -13.38 4.94
C ALA A 461 -22.16 -14.49 4.58
N GLU A 462 -22.76 -14.48 3.39
CA GLU A 462 -23.64 -15.59 2.92
C GLU A 462 -22.97 -16.98 3.02
N ILE A 463 -21.63 -16.98 3.17
CA ILE A 463 -20.79 -18.16 3.37
C ILE A 463 -20.53 -18.43 4.86
N ALA A 464 -20.95 -17.54 5.76
CA ALA A 464 -20.69 -17.60 7.20
C ALA A 464 -21.82 -18.29 8.01
N THR A 465 -22.56 -19.20 7.42
CA THR A 465 -23.59 -19.95 8.14
C THR A 465 -23.00 -21.18 8.80
N ALA A 466 -22.32 -21.02 9.95
CA ALA A 466 -22.35 -21.92 11.11
C ALA A 466 -21.52 -21.35 12.29
N THR A 467 -22.18 -21.02 13.31
CA THR A 467 -21.98 -21.11 14.77
C THR A 467 -21.04 -20.18 15.55
N ALA A 468 -19.78 -20.03 15.33
CA ALA A 468 -18.96 -19.17 16.24
C ALA A 468 -18.82 -17.71 15.75
N THR A 469 -18.87 -17.49 14.45
CA THR A 469 -18.80 -16.19 13.80
C THR A 469 -20.10 -15.40 13.82
N LYS A 470 -21.21 -16.02 14.20
CA LYS A 470 -22.49 -15.30 14.32
C LYS A 470 -22.42 -14.23 15.39
N ALA A 471 -21.70 -14.48 16.49
CA ALA A 471 -21.48 -13.49 17.54
C ALA A 471 -20.53 -12.35 17.07
N GLN A 472 -19.42 -12.68 16.40
CA GLN A 472 -18.45 -11.71 15.89
C GLN A 472 -19.00 -10.94 14.68
N TYR A 473 -19.78 -11.58 13.83
CA TYR A 473 -20.54 -10.98 12.74
C TYR A 473 -21.64 -10.03 13.26
N ILE A 474 -22.29 -10.39 14.37
CA ILE A 474 -23.23 -9.54 15.08
C ILE A 474 -22.53 -8.29 15.63
N HIS A 475 -21.30 -8.41 16.16
CA HIS A 475 -20.51 -7.28 16.65
C HIS A 475 -20.01 -6.32 15.54
N THR A 476 -19.69 -6.86 14.37
CA THR A 476 -19.19 -6.03 13.25
C THR A 476 -20.31 -5.46 12.37
N ARG A 477 -21.49 -6.09 12.35
CA ARG A 477 -22.70 -5.56 11.71
C ARG A 477 -23.60 -4.92 12.74
N GLY A 478 -23.99 -3.66 12.50
CA GLY A 478 -25.14 -3.12 13.18
C GLY A 478 -26.35 -4.00 12.92
N GLN A 479 -26.92 -4.61 13.95
CA GLN A 479 -28.19 -5.29 13.87
C GLN A 479 -29.26 -4.30 13.36
N ASP A 480 -30.36 -4.81 12.83
CA ASP A 480 -31.49 -3.94 12.48
C ASP A 480 -32.10 -3.28 13.73
N ASP A 481 -32.84 -2.22 13.53
CA ASP A 481 -33.48 -1.51 14.64
C ASP A 481 -34.45 -2.39 15.43
N ALA A 482 -35.04 -3.42 14.79
CA ALA A 482 -35.95 -4.35 15.42
C ALA A 482 -35.25 -5.23 16.46
N PHE A 483 -34.02 -5.65 16.19
CA PHE A 483 -33.20 -6.43 17.15
C PHE A 483 -32.88 -5.59 18.40
N TYR A 484 -32.44 -4.34 18.24
CA TYR A 484 -32.15 -3.46 19.38
C TYR A 484 -33.41 -3.08 20.15
N ALA A 485 -34.51 -2.86 19.43
CA ALA A 485 -35.81 -2.59 20.03
C ALA A 485 -36.24 -3.75 20.92
N LYS A 486 -36.12 -4.99 20.41
CA LYS A 486 -36.45 -6.19 21.19
C LYS A 486 -35.57 -6.33 22.46
N LEU A 487 -34.28 -6.09 22.37
CA LEU A 487 -33.39 -6.13 23.54
C LEU A 487 -33.85 -5.13 24.63
N VAL A 488 -34.25 -3.92 24.24
CA VAL A 488 -34.76 -2.92 25.19
C VAL A 488 -36.08 -3.37 25.80
N THR A 489 -37.02 -3.87 25.01
CA THR A 489 -38.32 -4.32 25.54
C THR A 489 -38.19 -5.56 26.42
N ASP A 490 -37.35 -6.53 26.07
CA ASP A 490 -37.09 -7.71 26.89
C ASP A 490 -36.41 -7.34 28.23
N TYR A 491 -35.49 -6.36 28.22
CA TYR A 491 -34.86 -5.84 29.43
C TYR A 491 -35.90 -5.16 30.36
N LEU A 492 -36.75 -4.29 29.76
CA LEU A 492 -37.80 -3.61 30.51
C LEU A 492 -38.88 -4.57 31.04
N ALA A 493 -39.19 -5.64 30.32
CA ALA A 493 -40.09 -6.71 30.78
C ALA A 493 -39.51 -7.45 31.99
N LYS A 494 -38.22 -7.67 32.01
CA LYS A 494 -37.53 -8.40 33.08
C LYS A 494 -37.29 -7.56 34.34
N PHE A 495 -36.93 -6.27 34.17
CA PHE A 495 -36.48 -5.40 35.26
C PHE A 495 -37.47 -4.27 35.62
N GLY A 496 -38.58 -4.15 34.87
CA GLY A 496 -39.66 -3.20 35.10
C GLY A 496 -39.37 -1.77 34.63
N SER A 497 -38.18 -1.25 34.82
CA SER A 497 -37.75 0.07 34.38
C SER A 497 -36.27 0.12 34.05
N ALA A 498 -35.84 1.12 33.27
CA ALA A 498 -34.44 1.38 32.97
C ALA A 498 -34.17 2.88 32.78
N SER A 499 -33.06 3.35 33.31
CA SER A 499 -32.50 4.67 33.07
C SER A 499 -31.90 4.73 31.64
N ARG A 500 -31.62 5.94 31.16
CA ARG A 500 -30.90 6.14 29.90
C ARG A 500 -29.51 5.47 29.91
N GLN A 501 -28.81 5.55 31.04
CA GLN A 501 -27.46 5.01 31.19
C GLN A 501 -27.45 3.47 31.14
N GLU A 502 -28.44 2.82 31.75
CA GLU A 502 -28.59 1.36 31.71
C GLU A 502 -28.88 0.87 30.29
N ILE A 503 -29.73 1.60 29.54
CA ILE A 503 -30.00 1.25 28.14
C ILE A 503 -28.78 1.50 27.24
N ASP A 504 -28.05 2.61 27.49
CA ASP A 504 -26.78 2.85 26.77
C ASP A 504 -25.81 1.69 27.05
N THR A 505 -25.62 1.27 28.28
CA THR A 505 -24.77 0.12 28.66
C THR A 505 -25.25 -1.18 28.03
N LEU A 506 -26.55 -1.47 28.04
CA LEU A 506 -27.15 -2.66 27.45
C LEU A 506 -26.85 -2.78 25.95
N LEU A 507 -26.86 -1.67 25.23
CA LEU A 507 -26.73 -1.64 23.78
C LEU A 507 -25.29 -1.35 23.32
N TRP A 508 -24.44 -0.75 24.14
CA TRP A 508 -23.13 -0.22 23.74
C TRP A 508 -22.22 -1.24 23.07
N ASP A 509 -22.05 -2.39 23.71
CA ASP A 509 -21.21 -3.49 23.20
C ASP A 509 -21.90 -4.31 22.08
N LYS A 510 -23.16 -4.03 21.81
CA LYS A 510 -23.94 -4.69 20.76
C LYS A 510 -24.12 -3.81 19.52
N LEU A 511 -23.81 -2.51 19.65
CA LEU A 511 -23.75 -1.59 18.52
C LEU A 511 -22.47 -1.82 17.72
N SER A 512 -22.57 -1.65 16.39
CA SER A 512 -21.43 -1.81 15.49
C SER A 512 -20.23 -0.95 15.88
N ASP A 513 -19.03 -1.53 15.90
CA ASP A 513 -17.77 -0.81 16.12
C ASP A 513 -17.41 0.15 14.99
N ALA A 514 -18.12 0.10 13.88
CA ALA A 514 -18.02 1.10 12.80
C ALA A 514 -18.69 2.45 13.16
N LEU A 515 -19.40 2.53 14.31
CA LEU A 515 -20.01 3.76 14.81
C LEU A 515 -19.11 4.40 15.87
N ASP A 516 -18.73 5.66 15.66
CA ASP A 516 -18.09 6.47 16.68
C ASP A 516 -19.05 6.74 17.88
N GLU A 517 -18.52 7.14 19.03
CA GLU A 517 -19.34 7.38 20.23
C GLU A 517 -20.53 8.32 20.02
N PRO A 518 -20.41 9.46 19.30
CA PRO A 518 -21.56 10.32 19.01
C PRO A 518 -22.64 9.60 18.21
N LYS A 519 -22.26 8.79 17.23
CA LYS A 519 -23.21 8.02 16.41
C LYS A 519 -23.84 6.87 17.18
N LYS A 520 -23.09 6.18 18.08
CA LYS A 520 -23.66 5.18 19.00
C LYS A 520 -24.73 5.82 19.89
N LYS A 521 -24.47 6.95 20.51
CA LYS A 521 -25.45 7.71 21.33
C LYS A 521 -26.68 8.14 20.54
N ALA A 522 -26.49 8.64 19.30
CA ALA A 522 -27.59 9.01 18.41
C ALA A 522 -28.43 7.79 18.03
N LYS A 523 -27.80 6.64 17.73
CA LYS A 523 -28.48 5.39 17.38
C LYS A 523 -29.38 4.91 18.52
N VAL A 524 -28.89 4.88 19.77
CA VAL A 524 -29.72 4.53 20.94
C VAL A 524 -30.88 5.51 21.11
N GLY A 525 -30.64 6.81 20.93
CA GLY A 525 -31.71 7.83 20.97
C GLY A 525 -32.80 7.60 19.93
N ASN A 526 -32.42 7.22 18.72
CA ASN A 526 -33.36 6.91 17.64
C ASN A 526 -34.21 5.65 17.93
N ILE A 527 -33.59 4.61 18.50
CA ILE A 527 -34.29 3.37 18.89
C ILE A 527 -35.33 3.67 19.97
N LEU A 528 -34.96 4.40 21.03
CA LEU A 528 -35.90 4.80 22.08
C LEU A 528 -37.04 5.69 21.54
N THR A 529 -36.73 6.60 20.63
CA THR A 529 -37.74 7.45 19.98
C THR A 529 -38.73 6.63 19.16
N LYS A 530 -38.22 5.62 18.44
CA LYS A 530 -39.03 4.70 17.62
C LYS A 530 -39.95 3.85 18.49
N LEU A 531 -39.43 3.27 19.57
CA LEU A 531 -40.21 2.48 20.54
C LEU A 531 -41.28 3.33 21.22
N ARG A 532 -40.98 4.57 21.60
CA ARG A 532 -41.96 5.51 22.17
C ARG A 532 -43.04 5.91 21.20
N ARG A 533 -42.69 6.16 19.91
CA ARG A 533 -43.68 6.48 18.85
C ARG A 533 -44.57 5.29 18.51
N ALA A 534 -44.10 4.08 18.74
CA ALA A 534 -44.86 2.85 18.56
C ALA A 534 -45.64 2.44 19.83
N ASP A 535 -45.73 3.33 20.83
CA ASP A 535 -46.40 3.13 22.14
C ASP A 535 -45.96 1.84 22.87
N GLN A 536 -44.75 1.37 22.63
CA GLN A 536 -44.20 0.20 23.32
C GLN A 536 -43.53 0.56 24.64
N ILE A 537 -42.96 1.75 24.73
CA ILE A 537 -42.33 2.28 25.96
C ILE A 537 -42.78 3.70 26.24
N ARG A 538 -42.77 4.08 27.54
CA ARG A 538 -43.01 5.44 27.99
C ARG A 538 -41.93 5.90 28.95
N ASN A 539 -41.67 7.21 28.98
CA ASN A 539 -40.81 7.81 30.02
C ASN A 539 -41.65 8.08 31.25
N ALA A 540 -41.34 7.41 32.35
CA ALA A 540 -41.97 7.62 33.65
C ALA A 540 -41.18 8.58 34.55
N GLY A 541 -39.94 8.97 34.14
CA GLY A 541 -39.07 9.90 34.86
C GLY A 541 -39.18 11.35 34.35
N SER A 542 -38.36 12.25 34.94
CA SER A 542 -38.27 13.64 34.51
C SER A 542 -37.53 13.81 33.17
N ARG A 543 -37.58 15.02 32.60
CA ARG A 543 -36.88 15.35 31.36
C ARG A 543 -35.33 15.28 31.52
N GLY A 544 -34.81 15.54 32.73
CA GLY A 544 -33.37 15.47 33.05
C GLY A 544 -32.90 14.10 33.53
N ALA A 545 -33.80 13.23 33.98
CA ALA A 545 -33.54 11.87 34.43
C ALA A 545 -34.62 10.93 33.88
N PRO A 546 -34.55 10.55 32.61
CA PRO A 546 -35.55 9.70 31.99
C PRO A 546 -35.48 8.26 32.52
N GLU A 547 -36.63 7.73 32.91
CA GLU A 547 -36.84 6.36 33.34
C GLU A 547 -37.83 5.69 32.39
N TRP A 548 -37.37 4.73 31.62
CA TRP A 548 -38.19 4.07 30.61
C TRP A 548 -38.90 2.84 31.17
N ARG A 549 -40.18 2.67 30.84
CA ARG A 549 -41.02 1.52 31.22
C ARG A 549 -41.83 1.05 30.03
N LEU A 550 -42.20 -0.23 30.01
CA LEU A 550 -43.15 -0.75 29.02
C LEU A 550 -44.53 -0.10 29.19
N VAL A 551 -45.23 0.13 28.12
CA VAL A 551 -46.64 0.46 28.13
C VAL A 551 -47.41 -0.85 28.31
N GLN A 552 -47.97 -1.06 29.52
CA GLN A 552 -48.85 -2.22 29.79
C GLN A 552 -50.18 -1.99 29.08
N ASN A 553 -50.59 -2.94 28.24
CA ASN A 553 -51.95 -2.95 27.71
C ASN A 553 -52.95 -3.13 28.83
N ASP A 554 -53.94 -2.24 28.90
CA ASP A 554 -55.03 -2.26 29.92
C ASP A 554 -55.84 -3.56 29.98
N ALA A 555 -55.67 -4.48 29.04
CA ALA A 555 -56.29 -5.81 29.03
C ALA A 555 -55.80 -6.75 30.13
N GLU A 556 -54.52 -6.63 30.59
CA GLU A 556 -53.98 -7.45 31.69
C GLU A 556 -54.37 -6.94 33.08
N ARG A 557 -54.67 -5.61 33.24
CA ARG A 557 -55.17 -5.05 34.51
C ARG A 557 -56.56 -5.50 34.85
N SER A 558 -57.34 -5.94 33.88
CA SER A 558 -58.72 -6.42 34.11
C SER A 558 -58.72 -7.88 34.62
N ALA A 559 -57.69 -8.65 34.37
CA ALA A 559 -57.58 -10.06 34.79
C ALA A 559 -57.12 -10.19 36.25
N GLU A 560 -56.26 -9.25 36.76
CA GLU A 560 -55.78 -9.27 38.14
C GLU A 560 -56.74 -8.66 39.15
N ARG A 561 -57.79 -7.92 38.72
CA ARG A 561 -58.82 -7.36 39.60
C ARG A 561 -60.04 -8.26 39.83
N ASN A 562 -60.17 -9.37 39.12
CA ASN A 562 -61.32 -10.29 39.26
C ASN A 562 -60.92 -11.64 39.90
N GLY A 563 -59.82 -11.73 40.60
CA GLY A 563 -59.52 -12.82 41.52
C GLY A 563 -60.07 -12.51 42.90
N ASP A 564 -61.31 -12.89 43.11
CA ASP A 564 -62.10 -12.71 44.32
C ASP A 564 -61.66 -13.69 45.45
N PRO A 565 -61.70 -13.26 46.71
CA PRO A 565 -61.32 -14.08 47.84
C PRO A 565 -62.53 -14.86 48.39
N ALA A 566 -62.55 -16.14 48.24
CA ALA A 566 -63.41 -16.99 49.06
C ALA A 566 -62.73 -18.33 49.25
N GLU A 567 -62.23 -18.56 50.45
CA GLU A 567 -62.76 -19.59 51.34
C GLU A 567 -61.98 -19.58 52.66
N ARG A 568 -62.69 -19.07 53.67
CA ARG A 568 -62.50 -19.54 55.03
C ARG A 568 -63.44 -20.74 55.22
N ASP A 569 -62.89 -21.83 55.58
CA ASP A 569 -63.26 -22.61 56.79
C ASP A 569 -62.26 -23.78 56.97
#